data_832884c56e9482d7869b21393e2bdcea
#
_entry.id   832884c56e9482d7869b21393e2bdcea
#
_cell.length_a   1.000
_cell.length_b   1.000
_cell.length_c   1.000
_cell.angle_alpha   90.00
_cell.angle_beta   90.00
_cell.angle_gamma   90.00
#
_symmetry.space_group_name_H-M   'P 1'
#
loop_
_entity.id
_entity.type
_entity.pdbx_description
1 polymer ?
#
loop_
_entity_poly.entity_id
_entity_poly.type
_entity_poly.pdbx_seq_one_letter_code
_entity_poly.pdbx_strand_id
1 'polypeptide(L)'
;STHCISSAASDVYKRQDIKTLDSIDKYLNTKYGLVLNNPAYSKYYIQYGEISTYPGGYKENAGIFTHNNAWIICAEAYAGRGDKAFEYYSKIAPAFNEEISDLHKTEPYVYGQMIAGKDASRFGEGKNSWLTGTAAWNMVAISQYILGVQADFDGLKIDPSIPHEWDGMTATRQYRGATYNITVKNPDHVCKGIKSVTVDGKAVEGNVLPVAENGATVNVEVVMG
;
A
#
# COMPACT_ATOMS: atom_id res chain seq x y z
N SER A 1 35.40 -12.29 6.35
CA SER A 1 34.51 -13.20 5.58
C SER A 1 33.04 -13.16 6.03
N THR A 2 32.72 -12.59 7.18
CA THR A 2 31.34 -12.47 7.70
C THR A 2 30.48 -11.44 6.95
N HIS A 3 31.07 -10.42 6.37
CA HIS A 3 30.36 -9.38 5.60
C HIS A 3 29.79 -9.90 4.27
N CYS A 4 30.48 -10.81 3.59
CA CYS A 4 30.02 -11.41 2.32
C CYS A 4 28.79 -12.33 2.50
N ILE A 5 28.71 -13.02 3.64
CA ILE A 5 27.57 -13.92 3.93
C ILE A 5 26.31 -13.10 4.26
N SER A 6 26.46 -12.00 4.97
CA SER A 6 25.35 -11.11 5.32
C SER A 6 24.73 -10.44 4.09
N SER A 7 25.54 -9.92 3.15
CA SER A 7 25.04 -9.32 1.91
C SER A 7 24.39 -10.36 0.98
N ALA A 8 24.99 -11.56 0.84
CA ALA A 8 24.41 -12.64 0.05
C ALA A 8 23.07 -13.13 0.62
N ALA A 9 22.94 -13.24 1.95
CA ALA A 9 21.68 -13.57 2.61
C ALA A 9 20.62 -12.48 2.35
N SER A 10 20.99 -11.20 2.51
CA SER A 10 20.11 -10.05 2.19
C SER A 10 19.61 -10.09 0.76
N ASP A 11 20.47 -10.37 -0.21
CA ASP A 11 20.08 -10.45 -1.63
C ASP A 11 19.20 -11.66 -1.94
N VAL A 12 19.33 -12.75 -1.18
CA VAL A 12 18.42 -13.91 -1.30
C VAL A 12 17.02 -13.53 -0.80
N TYR A 13 16.91 -12.88 0.36
CA TYR A 13 15.62 -12.42 0.87
C TYR A 13 14.95 -11.42 -0.08
N LYS A 14 15.66 -10.40 -0.55
CA LYS A 14 15.12 -9.45 -1.53
C LYS A 14 14.61 -10.13 -2.80
N ARG A 15 15.32 -11.14 -3.31
CA ARG A 15 14.87 -11.91 -4.49
C ARG A 15 13.63 -12.76 -4.20
N GLN A 16 13.49 -13.28 -2.98
CA GLN A 16 12.29 -14.01 -2.57
C GLN A 16 11.09 -13.07 -2.47
N ASP A 17 11.27 -11.89 -1.90
CA ASP A 17 10.22 -10.88 -1.76
C ASP A 17 9.68 -10.47 -3.15
N ILE A 18 10.56 -10.12 -4.09
CA ILE A 18 10.17 -9.77 -5.46
C ILE A 18 9.44 -10.93 -6.15
N LYS A 19 9.95 -12.16 -6.07
CA LYS A 19 9.28 -13.34 -6.65
C LYS A 19 7.90 -13.58 -6.05
N THR A 20 7.74 -13.31 -4.75
CA THR A 20 6.45 -13.43 -4.08
C THR A 20 5.48 -12.38 -4.61
N LEU A 21 5.88 -11.12 -4.69
CA LEU A 21 5.08 -10.03 -5.25
C LEU A 21 4.70 -10.28 -6.71
N ASP A 22 5.64 -10.75 -7.53
CA ASP A 22 5.35 -11.15 -8.92
C ASP A 22 4.35 -12.31 -9.00
N SER A 23 4.42 -13.25 -8.08
CA SER A 23 3.48 -14.36 -7.99
C SER A 23 2.08 -13.90 -7.58
N ILE A 24 2.00 -12.94 -6.65
CA ILE A 24 0.75 -12.31 -6.24
C ILE A 24 0.12 -11.60 -7.45
N ASP A 25 0.89 -10.78 -8.16
CA ASP A 25 0.41 -10.09 -9.36
C ASP A 25 -0.09 -11.08 -10.41
N LYS A 26 0.69 -12.11 -10.69
CA LYS A 26 0.37 -13.10 -11.74
C LYS A 26 -0.85 -13.96 -11.42
N TYR A 27 -1.02 -14.39 -10.18
CA TYR A 27 -2.00 -15.43 -9.84
C TYR A 27 -3.21 -14.91 -9.05
N LEU A 28 -3.05 -13.84 -8.28
CA LEU A 28 -4.08 -13.33 -7.38
C LEU A 28 -4.68 -12.00 -7.81
N ASN A 29 -4.00 -11.25 -8.69
CA ASN A 29 -4.48 -9.96 -9.15
C ASN A 29 -5.72 -10.10 -10.04
N THR A 30 -6.75 -9.31 -9.75
CA THR A 30 -8.00 -9.25 -10.50
C THR A 30 -8.38 -7.80 -10.80
N LYS A 31 -9.48 -7.60 -11.52
CA LYS A 31 -9.99 -6.27 -11.82
C LYS A 31 -10.33 -5.45 -10.56
N TYR A 32 -10.78 -6.09 -9.48
CA TYR A 32 -11.31 -5.41 -8.29
C TYR A 32 -10.46 -5.60 -7.02
N GLY A 33 -9.27 -6.14 -7.15
CA GLY A 33 -8.33 -6.38 -6.06
C GLY A 33 -7.70 -7.76 -6.10
N LEU A 34 -6.97 -8.11 -5.05
CA LEU A 34 -6.25 -9.37 -4.92
C LEU A 34 -7.11 -10.41 -4.18
N VAL A 35 -7.34 -11.55 -4.81
CA VAL A 35 -8.02 -12.69 -4.16
C VAL A 35 -7.08 -13.41 -3.19
N LEU A 36 -7.63 -14.03 -2.14
CA LEU A 36 -6.83 -14.72 -1.13
C LEU A 36 -6.15 -15.99 -1.64
N ASN A 37 -6.78 -16.68 -2.57
CA ASN A 37 -6.25 -17.89 -3.20
C ASN A 37 -6.82 -18.05 -4.61
N ASN A 38 -6.13 -18.82 -5.43
CA ASN A 38 -6.52 -19.16 -6.79
C ASN A 38 -5.92 -20.53 -7.18
N PRO A 39 -6.71 -21.50 -7.61
CA PRO A 39 -8.17 -21.48 -7.76
C PRO A 39 -8.92 -21.51 -6.42
N ALA A 40 -10.25 -21.23 -6.46
CA ALA A 40 -11.12 -21.44 -5.32
C ALA A 40 -11.25 -22.95 -5.00
N TYR A 41 -11.52 -23.26 -3.72
CA TYR A 41 -11.85 -24.63 -3.33
C TYR A 41 -13.22 -25.00 -3.88
N SER A 42 -13.29 -26.13 -4.57
CA SER A 42 -14.51 -26.62 -5.24
C SER A 42 -15.42 -27.49 -4.36
N LYS A 43 -14.90 -27.92 -3.20
CA LYS A 43 -15.63 -28.75 -2.23
C LYS A 43 -15.06 -28.54 -0.82
N TYR A 44 -15.75 -29.03 0.19
CA TYR A 44 -15.26 -29.06 1.56
C TYR A 44 -14.07 -30.04 1.69
N TYR A 45 -12.98 -29.52 2.26
CA TYR A 45 -11.78 -30.26 2.59
C TYR A 45 -11.58 -30.23 4.10
N ILE A 46 -11.80 -31.35 4.79
CA ILE A 46 -11.74 -31.43 6.25
C ILE A 46 -10.39 -30.94 6.82
N GLN A 47 -9.30 -31.17 6.10
CA GLN A 47 -7.94 -30.74 6.49
C GLN A 47 -7.73 -29.22 6.40
N TYR A 48 -8.55 -28.49 5.66
CA TYR A 48 -8.49 -27.04 5.54
C TYR A 48 -9.55 -26.32 6.37
N GLY A 49 -10.49 -27.10 6.95
CA GLY A 49 -11.51 -26.57 7.83
C GLY A 49 -12.45 -25.57 7.16
N GLU A 50 -12.85 -24.57 7.92
CA GLU A 50 -13.91 -23.62 7.56
C GLU A 50 -13.65 -22.88 6.23
N ILE A 51 -12.41 -22.57 5.89
CA ILE A 51 -12.09 -21.82 4.67
C ILE A 51 -12.63 -22.48 3.38
N SER A 52 -12.74 -23.81 3.37
CA SER A 52 -13.28 -24.57 2.23
C SER A 52 -14.79 -24.77 2.27
N THR A 53 -15.50 -24.26 3.27
CA THR A 53 -16.96 -24.31 3.37
C THR A 53 -17.64 -23.19 2.59
N TYR A 54 -16.95 -22.06 2.41
CA TYR A 54 -17.51 -20.92 1.69
C TYR A 54 -17.64 -21.20 0.20
N PRO A 55 -18.66 -20.66 -0.47
CA PRO A 55 -18.74 -20.69 -1.93
C PRO A 55 -17.52 -20.02 -2.56
N GLY A 56 -17.11 -20.49 -3.74
CA GLY A 56 -15.99 -19.90 -4.47
C GLY A 56 -16.18 -18.40 -4.72
N GLY A 57 -15.13 -17.63 -4.48
CA GLY A 57 -15.14 -16.18 -4.59
C GLY A 57 -15.68 -15.43 -3.36
N TYR A 58 -16.01 -16.15 -2.28
CA TYR A 58 -16.50 -15.52 -1.04
C TYR A 58 -15.63 -15.87 0.16
N LYS A 59 -15.52 -14.90 1.09
CA LYS A 59 -14.74 -15.03 2.31
C LYS A 59 -13.32 -15.54 2.00
N GLU A 60 -12.83 -16.48 2.80
CA GLU A 60 -11.50 -17.06 2.64
C GLU A 60 -11.37 -18.01 1.44
N ASN A 61 -12.46 -18.32 0.76
CA ASN A 61 -12.44 -19.14 -0.46
C ASN A 61 -12.37 -18.28 -1.73
N ALA A 62 -11.22 -17.69 -2.00
CA ALA A 62 -10.94 -16.84 -3.15
C ALA A 62 -11.75 -15.52 -3.21
N GLY A 63 -12.21 -15.02 -2.06
CA GLY A 63 -12.70 -13.66 -1.93
C GLY A 63 -11.55 -12.65 -1.97
N ILE A 64 -11.86 -11.40 -2.29
CA ILE A 64 -10.94 -10.26 -2.18
C ILE A 64 -11.12 -9.66 -0.79
N PHE A 65 -10.30 -10.07 0.16
CA PHE A 65 -10.29 -9.45 1.49
C PHE A 65 -9.55 -8.11 1.41
N THR A 66 -10.25 -7.01 1.60
CA THR A 66 -9.71 -5.68 1.44
C THR A 66 -8.60 -5.37 2.45
N HIS A 67 -8.71 -5.91 3.66
CA HIS A 67 -7.70 -5.79 4.71
C HIS A 67 -6.34 -6.38 4.27
N ASN A 68 -6.34 -7.61 3.74
CA ASN A 68 -5.11 -8.26 3.27
C ASN A 68 -4.52 -7.53 2.05
N ASN A 69 -5.36 -6.95 1.20
CA ASN A 69 -4.90 -6.13 0.08
C ASN A 69 -4.06 -4.94 0.57
N ALA A 70 -4.47 -4.27 1.66
CA ALA A 70 -3.70 -3.17 2.24
C ALA A 70 -2.28 -3.59 2.65
N TRP A 71 -2.08 -4.80 3.15
CA TRP A 71 -0.75 -5.31 3.50
C TRP A 71 0.13 -5.53 2.26
N ILE A 72 -0.44 -6.01 1.17
CA ILE A 72 0.29 -6.17 -0.09
C ILE A 72 0.64 -4.82 -0.70
N ILE A 73 -0.25 -3.82 -0.59
CA ILE A 73 0.04 -2.43 -0.99
C ILE A 73 1.27 -1.90 -0.24
N CYS A 74 1.33 -2.09 1.08
CA CYS A 74 2.50 -1.71 1.88
C CYS A 74 3.76 -2.44 1.41
N ALA A 75 3.66 -3.74 1.11
CA ALA A 75 4.81 -4.54 0.66
C ALA A 75 5.32 -4.09 -0.72
N GLU A 76 4.44 -3.80 -1.67
CA GLU A 76 4.81 -3.28 -2.99
C GLU A 76 5.51 -1.90 -2.86
N ALA A 77 4.95 -0.99 -2.06
CA ALA A 77 5.55 0.31 -1.82
C ALA A 77 6.92 0.19 -1.12
N TYR A 78 7.03 -0.69 -0.12
CA TYR A 78 8.30 -0.96 0.55
C TYR A 78 9.37 -1.49 -0.43
N ALA A 79 8.97 -2.38 -1.34
CA ALA A 79 9.83 -2.91 -2.40
C ALA A 79 10.18 -1.90 -3.53
N GLY A 80 9.64 -0.67 -3.47
CA GLY A 80 9.88 0.37 -4.47
C GLY A 80 9.02 0.23 -5.74
N ARG A 81 7.96 -0.56 -5.67
CA ARG A 81 7.03 -0.81 -6.80
C ARG A 81 5.80 0.10 -6.69
N GLY A 82 6.03 1.41 -6.72
CA GLY A 82 5.00 2.44 -6.50
C GLY A 82 3.81 2.33 -7.44
N ASP A 83 4.02 1.98 -8.70
CA ASP A 83 2.95 1.75 -9.68
C ASP A 83 2.01 0.63 -9.23
N LYS A 84 2.56 -0.51 -8.79
CA LYS A 84 1.77 -1.64 -8.31
C LYS A 84 1.07 -1.34 -6.99
N ALA A 85 1.76 -0.67 -6.08
CA ALA A 85 1.17 -0.24 -4.82
C ALA A 85 -0.07 0.64 -5.05
N PHE A 86 0.04 1.61 -5.95
CA PHE A 86 -1.08 2.51 -6.26
C PHE A 86 -2.17 1.82 -7.10
N GLU A 87 -1.80 0.93 -8.04
CA GLU A 87 -2.76 0.09 -8.77
C GLU A 87 -3.65 -0.70 -7.80
N TYR A 88 -3.04 -1.39 -6.82
CA TYR A 88 -3.81 -2.19 -5.86
C TYR A 88 -4.61 -1.33 -4.89
N TYR A 89 -4.05 -0.18 -4.47
CA TYR A 89 -4.76 0.78 -3.64
C TYR A 89 -6.04 1.27 -4.32
N SER A 90 -5.95 1.70 -5.58
CA SER A 90 -7.08 2.24 -6.33
C SER A 90 -8.18 1.21 -6.60
N LYS A 91 -7.84 -0.08 -6.70
CA LYS A 91 -8.84 -1.15 -6.89
C LYS A 91 -9.79 -1.33 -5.70
N ILE A 92 -9.35 -1.03 -4.48
CA ILE A 92 -10.15 -1.25 -3.27
C ILE A 92 -10.56 0.03 -2.57
N ALA A 93 -9.95 1.17 -2.89
CA ALA A 93 -10.28 2.44 -2.24
C ALA A 93 -11.63 2.99 -2.74
N PRO A 94 -12.56 3.36 -1.83
CA PRO A 94 -13.92 3.79 -2.20
C PRO A 94 -13.94 4.94 -3.20
N ALA A 95 -13.00 5.89 -3.11
CA ALA A 95 -12.91 7.03 -4.01
C ALA A 95 -12.73 6.66 -5.50
N PHE A 96 -12.30 5.45 -5.81
CA PHE A 96 -12.11 4.95 -7.18
C PHE A 96 -13.22 4.00 -7.64
N ASN A 97 -14.22 3.75 -6.80
CA ASN A 97 -15.28 2.78 -7.08
C ASN A 97 -16.61 3.46 -7.48
N GLU A 98 -16.64 4.78 -7.68
CA GLU A 98 -17.88 5.52 -7.99
C GLU A 98 -18.54 5.05 -9.29
N GLU A 99 -17.76 4.85 -10.35
CA GLU A 99 -18.26 4.39 -11.65
C GLU A 99 -18.85 2.97 -11.62
N ILE A 100 -18.48 2.17 -10.61
CA ILE A 100 -18.98 0.80 -10.42
C ILE A 100 -19.90 0.68 -9.20
N SER A 101 -20.44 1.78 -8.69
CA SER A 101 -21.25 1.81 -7.46
C SER A 101 -22.45 0.88 -7.52
N ASP A 102 -23.11 0.75 -8.67
CA ASP A 102 -24.24 -0.18 -8.89
C ASP A 102 -23.85 -1.66 -8.76
N LEU A 103 -22.59 -1.99 -9.06
CA LEU A 103 -22.03 -3.32 -8.87
C LEU A 103 -21.49 -3.49 -7.44
N HIS A 104 -20.73 -2.49 -6.98
CA HIS A 104 -20.02 -2.56 -5.70
C HIS A 104 -20.95 -2.51 -4.49
N LYS A 105 -22.01 -1.71 -4.53
CA LYS A 105 -23.13 -1.66 -3.57
C LYS A 105 -22.78 -1.32 -2.11
N THR A 106 -21.56 -0.92 -1.81
CA THR A 106 -21.23 -0.33 -0.52
C THR A 106 -21.46 1.17 -0.57
N GLU A 107 -21.53 1.81 0.58
CA GLU A 107 -21.58 3.25 0.68
C GLU A 107 -20.31 3.86 0.02
N PRO A 108 -20.41 5.00 -0.72
CA PRO A 108 -19.31 5.48 -1.57
C PRO A 108 -18.05 5.94 -0.83
N TYR A 109 -18.09 5.99 0.50
CA TYR A 109 -16.97 6.37 1.37
C TYR A 109 -16.54 5.26 2.33
N VAL A 110 -17.02 4.03 2.14
CA VAL A 110 -16.83 2.92 3.09
C VAL A 110 -16.08 1.77 2.46
N TYR A 111 -15.14 1.21 3.22
CA TYR A 111 -14.54 -0.08 2.90
C TYR A 111 -15.47 -1.23 3.31
N GLY A 112 -15.72 -2.17 2.43
CA GLY A 112 -16.29 -3.46 2.77
C GLY A 112 -15.23 -4.40 3.35
N GLN A 113 -15.64 -5.42 4.10
CA GLN A 113 -14.73 -6.47 4.59
C GLN A 113 -14.11 -7.22 3.42
N MET A 114 -14.93 -7.50 2.41
CA MET A 114 -14.50 -8.19 1.20
C MET A 114 -15.25 -7.71 -0.03
N ILE A 115 -14.66 -7.96 -1.17
CA ILE A 115 -15.29 -7.86 -2.49
C ILE A 115 -15.40 -9.28 -3.04
N ALA A 116 -16.52 -9.61 -3.66
CA ALA A 116 -16.73 -10.92 -4.28
C ALA A 116 -15.67 -11.17 -5.36
N GLY A 117 -14.94 -12.28 -5.24
CA GLY A 117 -13.85 -12.67 -6.13
C GLY A 117 -14.35 -13.19 -7.48
N LYS A 118 -13.41 -13.48 -8.38
CA LYS A 118 -13.70 -13.88 -9.78
C LYS A 118 -14.54 -15.16 -9.92
N ASP A 119 -14.51 -16.03 -8.91
CA ASP A 119 -15.27 -17.28 -8.91
C ASP A 119 -16.70 -17.12 -8.35
N ALA A 120 -17.03 -15.91 -7.86
CA ALA A 120 -18.37 -15.59 -7.38
C ALA A 120 -19.30 -15.19 -8.53
N SER A 121 -20.59 -15.48 -8.39
CA SER A 121 -21.62 -15.10 -9.37
C SER A 121 -21.77 -13.57 -9.55
N ARG A 122 -21.37 -12.79 -8.56
CA ARG A 122 -21.38 -11.31 -8.58
C ARG A 122 -19.98 -10.75 -8.34
N PHE A 123 -19.04 -11.08 -9.20
CA PHE A 123 -17.67 -10.58 -9.13
C PHE A 123 -17.64 -9.05 -9.08
N GLY A 124 -17.02 -8.50 -8.05
CA GLY A 124 -16.92 -7.06 -7.80
C GLY A 124 -17.93 -6.50 -6.78
N GLU A 125 -18.92 -7.29 -6.33
CA GLU A 125 -19.88 -6.84 -5.32
C GLU A 125 -19.22 -6.81 -3.93
N GLY A 126 -19.24 -5.65 -3.27
CA GLY A 126 -18.76 -5.49 -1.90
C GLY A 126 -19.68 -6.14 -0.87
N LYS A 127 -19.11 -6.65 0.20
CA LYS A 127 -19.82 -7.35 1.28
C LYS A 127 -19.37 -6.86 2.64
N ASN A 128 -20.32 -6.86 3.59
CA ASN A 128 -20.06 -6.51 4.99
C ASN A 128 -19.36 -5.14 5.11
N SER A 129 -20.01 -4.09 4.60
CA SER A 129 -19.56 -2.72 4.78
C SER A 129 -19.39 -2.39 6.27
N TRP A 130 -18.43 -1.55 6.63
CA TRP A 130 -18.03 -1.16 7.98
C TRP A 130 -17.32 -2.24 8.83
N LEU A 131 -17.50 -3.51 8.56
CA LEU A 131 -16.98 -4.62 9.39
C LEU A 131 -15.54 -4.99 9.00
N THR A 132 -14.62 -4.02 9.00
CA THR A 132 -13.24 -4.24 8.56
C THR A 132 -12.27 -3.23 9.18
N GLY A 133 -11.03 -3.68 9.36
CA GLY A 133 -9.90 -2.80 9.69
C GLY A 133 -9.25 -2.13 8.46
N THR A 134 -9.81 -2.29 7.28
CA THR A 134 -9.20 -1.83 6.01
C THR A 134 -9.01 -0.32 5.97
N ALA A 135 -9.96 0.47 6.49
CA ALA A 135 -9.84 1.93 6.48
C ALA A 135 -8.58 2.41 7.19
N ALA A 136 -8.28 1.85 8.37
CA ALA A 136 -7.07 2.18 9.13
C ALA A 136 -5.81 1.72 8.38
N TRP A 137 -5.81 0.49 7.86
CA TRP A 137 -4.67 -0.04 7.10
C TRP A 137 -4.43 0.69 5.79
N ASN A 138 -5.47 1.05 5.05
CA ASN A 138 -5.30 1.84 3.82
C ASN A 138 -4.87 3.28 4.11
N MET A 139 -5.27 3.87 5.23
CA MET A 139 -4.73 5.16 5.67
C MET A 139 -3.22 5.06 5.94
N VAL A 140 -2.78 3.97 6.56
CA VAL A 140 -1.34 3.68 6.75
C VAL A 140 -0.66 3.44 5.39
N ALA A 141 -1.25 2.60 4.53
CA ALA A 141 -0.69 2.27 3.22
C ALA A 141 -0.48 3.52 2.35
N ILE A 142 -1.49 4.38 2.23
CA ILE A 142 -1.35 5.58 1.42
C ILE A 142 -0.42 6.61 2.07
N SER A 143 -0.59 6.93 3.36
CA SER A 143 0.14 8.04 3.97
C SER A 143 1.59 7.69 4.31
N GLN A 144 1.84 6.47 4.81
CA GLN A 144 3.16 6.08 5.31
C GLN A 144 4.00 5.30 4.30
N TYR A 145 3.37 4.56 3.39
CA TYR A 145 4.09 3.73 2.43
C TYR A 145 4.10 4.33 1.03
N ILE A 146 2.95 4.70 0.45
CA ILE A 146 2.92 5.30 -0.90
C ILE A 146 3.44 6.74 -0.84
N LEU A 147 2.85 7.62 -0.04
CA LEU A 147 3.33 8.99 0.11
C LEU A 147 4.60 9.08 0.97
N GLY A 148 4.89 8.03 1.74
CA GLY A 148 6.14 7.85 2.45
C GLY A 148 6.37 8.80 3.62
N VAL A 149 5.32 9.35 4.25
CA VAL A 149 5.44 10.28 5.39
C VAL A 149 5.24 9.52 6.69
N GLN A 150 6.34 9.09 7.32
CA GLN A 150 6.35 8.17 8.46
C GLN A 150 6.86 8.85 9.73
N ALA A 151 6.17 8.60 10.85
CA ALA A 151 6.72 8.93 12.16
C ALA A 151 7.84 7.95 12.52
N ASP A 152 8.99 8.47 12.93
CA ASP A 152 10.15 7.70 13.40
C ASP A 152 10.55 8.17 14.82
N PHE A 153 11.40 7.41 15.50
CA PHE A 153 11.91 7.80 16.83
C PHE A 153 12.75 9.06 16.76
N ASP A 154 13.58 9.17 15.74
CA ASP A 154 14.55 10.26 15.58
C ASP A 154 13.98 11.47 14.84
N GLY A 155 12.79 11.34 14.23
CA GLY A 155 12.20 12.43 13.49
C GLY A 155 11.04 12.02 12.57
N LEU A 156 10.78 12.81 11.55
CA LEU A 156 9.79 12.51 10.52
C LEU A 156 10.52 11.95 9.28
N LYS A 157 10.33 10.67 9.00
CA LYS A 157 10.93 10.02 7.82
C LYS A 157 10.12 10.31 6.57
N ILE A 158 10.80 10.69 5.48
CA ILE A 158 10.20 10.86 4.15
C ILE A 158 10.82 9.82 3.22
N ASP A 159 9.99 8.89 2.70
CA ASP A 159 10.44 7.78 1.86
C ASP A 159 9.33 7.40 0.85
N PRO A 160 9.00 8.29 -0.10
CA PRO A 160 7.91 8.09 -1.03
C PRO A 160 8.14 6.90 -1.97
N SER A 161 7.05 6.17 -2.26
CA SER A 161 7.00 5.13 -3.29
C SER A 161 5.74 5.37 -4.15
N ILE A 162 5.82 6.37 -5.01
CA ILE A 162 4.72 6.87 -5.83
C ILE A 162 4.75 6.29 -7.25
N PRO A 163 3.62 6.36 -7.99
CA PRO A 163 3.64 6.03 -9.42
C PRO A 163 4.68 6.86 -10.19
N HIS A 164 5.37 6.22 -11.13
CA HIS A 164 6.37 6.90 -11.95
C HIS A 164 5.78 8.05 -12.78
N GLU A 165 4.49 7.97 -13.15
CA GLU A 165 3.79 9.01 -13.91
C GLU A 165 3.53 10.29 -13.11
N TRP A 166 3.69 10.27 -11.78
CA TRP A 166 3.47 11.46 -10.96
C TRP A 166 4.70 12.38 -10.98
N ASP A 167 4.49 13.65 -11.32
CA ASP A 167 5.53 14.70 -11.24
C ASP A 167 5.98 14.98 -9.79
N GLY A 168 5.23 14.51 -8.82
CA GLY A 168 5.48 14.66 -7.40
C GLY A 168 4.19 14.67 -6.59
N MET A 169 4.28 15.15 -5.35
CA MET A 169 3.13 15.31 -4.47
C MET A 169 3.37 16.38 -3.42
N THR A 170 2.31 16.84 -2.76
CA THR A 170 2.39 17.69 -1.58
C THR A 170 1.66 17.04 -0.41
N ALA A 171 2.18 17.23 0.80
CA ALA A 171 1.53 16.77 2.02
C ALA A 171 1.77 17.76 3.17
N THR A 172 0.79 17.89 4.05
CA THR A 172 0.96 18.60 5.33
C THR A 172 0.82 17.59 6.46
N ARG A 173 1.82 17.53 7.33
CA ARG A 173 1.85 16.61 8.47
C ARG A 173 2.06 17.33 9.78
N GLN A 174 1.14 17.10 10.72
CA GLN A 174 1.36 17.45 12.13
C GLN A 174 2.19 16.35 12.78
N TYR A 175 3.35 16.73 13.33
CA TYR A 175 4.22 15.78 14.00
C TYR A 175 4.92 16.45 15.20
N ARG A 176 4.75 15.87 16.39
CA ARG A 176 5.32 16.34 17.66
C ARG A 176 5.13 17.84 17.91
N GLY A 177 3.92 18.36 17.59
CA GLY A 177 3.54 19.75 17.82
C GLY A 177 3.98 20.74 16.74
N ALA A 178 4.74 20.32 15.75
CA ALA A 178 5.10 21.13 14.58
C ALA A 178 4.31 20.75 13.33
N THR A 179 4.20 21.67 12.37
CA THR A 179 3.58 21.46 11.06
C THR A 179 4.67 21.35 9.99
N TYR A 180 4.68 20.24 9.27
CA TYR A 180 5.60 20.02 8.15
C TYR A 180 4.83 20.15 6.83
N ASN A 181 5.17 21.13 6.01
CA ASN A 181 4.69 21.29 4.64
C ASN A 181 5.70 20.64 3.70
N ILE A 182 5.34 19.51 3.15
CA ILE A 182 6.22 18.64 2.38
C ILE A 182 5.87 18.77 0.90
N THR A 183 6.85 19.09 0.07
CA THR A 183 6.76 19.08 -1.39
C THR A 183 7.75 18.06 -1.92
N VAL A 184 7.26 17.03 -2.58
CA VAL A 184 8.07 16.03 -3.28
C VAL A 184 8.01 16.35 -4.78
N LYS A 185 9.16 16.36 -5.43
CA LYS A 185 9.33 16.53 -6.88
C LYS A 185 9.92 15.25 -7.46
N ASN A 186 9.38 14.77 -8.57
CA ASN A 186 9.82 13.54 -9.25
C ASN A 186 10.23 13.80 -10.71
N PRO A 187 11.29 14.59 -10.94
CA PRO A 187 11.69 14.97 -12.30
C PRO A 187 12.21 13.79 -13.14
N ASP A 188 12.66 12.74 -12.49
CA ASP A 188 13.20 11.55 -13.18
C ASP A 188 12.15 10.45 -13.38
N HIS A 189 10.90 10.70 -12.94
CA HIS A 189 9.80 9.74 -13.06
C HIS A 189 10.14 8.36 -12.50
N VAL A 190 10.72 8.32 -11.30
CA VAL A 190 11.04 7.08 -10.59
C VAL A 190 9.94 6.72 -9.59
N CYS A 191 9.75 5.43 -9.33
CA CYS A 191 8.81 5.00 -8.29
C CYS A 191 9.37 5.21 -6.88
N LYS A 192 10.68 5.18 -6.68
CA LYS A 192 11.34 5.29 -5.37
C LYS A 192 12.76 5.81 -5.51
N GLY A 193 13.29 6.35 -4.44
CA GLY A 193 14.61 6.93 -4.35
C GLY A 193 14.56 8.42 -4.04
N ILE A 194 15.57 8.93 -3.34
CA ILE A 194 15.70 10.33 -2.97
C ILE A 194 17.08 10.82 -3.35
N LYS A 195 17.15 11.87 -4.15
CA LYS A 195 18.38 12.58 -4.50
C LYS A 195 18.77 13.61 -3.46
N SER A 196 17.81 14.38 -2.97
CA SER A 196 18.06 15.45 -2.02
C SER A 196 16.85 15.77 -1.15
N VAL A 197 17.14 16.24 0.07
CA VAL A 197 16.16 16.76 1.02
C VAL A 197 16.64 18.11 1.50
N THR A 198 15.73 19.09 1.52
CA THR A 198 15.99 20.40 2.16
C THR A 198 14.90 20.71 3.17
N VAL A 199 15.29 21.37 4.26
CA VAL A 199 14.41 21.87 5.31
C VAL A 199 14.63 23.37 5.44
N ASP A 200 13.60 24.17 5.18
CA ASP A 200 13.68 25.64 5.13
C ASP A 200 14.87 26.15 4.28
N GLY A 201 15.07 25.50 3.13
CA GLY A 201 16.13 25.79 2.16
C GLY A 201 17.53 25.30 2.54
N LYS A 202 17.71 24.60 3.67
CA LYS A 202 18.98 24.01 4.08
C LYS A 202 18.99 22.51 3.78
N ALA A 203 20.07 22.03 3.15
CA ALA A 203 20.25 20.61 2.86
C ALA A 203 20.32 19.78 4.16
N VAL A 204 19.65 18.63 4.15
CA VAL A 204 19.67 17.65 5.24
C VAL A 204 20.23 16.34 4.68
N GLU A 205 21.10 15.69 5.44
CA GLU A 205 21.64 14.38 5.11
C GLU A 205 20.62 13.29 5.47
N GLY A 206 20.38 12.36 4.54
CA GLY A 206 19.41 11.30 4.72
C GLY A 206 17.97 11.76 4.48
N ASN A 207 17.03 10.98 5.00
CA ASN A 207 15.58 11.18 4.78
C ASN A 207 14.76 11.23 6.08
N VAL A 208 15.42 11.32 7.23
CA VAL A 208 14.78 11.52 8.53
C VAL A 208 14.95 12.98 8.92
N LEU A 209 13.84 13.72 8.91
CA LEU A 209 13.83 15.14 9.25
C LEU A 209 13.97 15.31 10.77
N PRO A 210 14.77 16.27 11.24
CA PRO A 210 14.87 16.54 12.67
C PRO A 210 13.53 17.00 13.26
N VAL A 211 13.33 16.72 14.54
CA VAL A 211 12.14 17.20 15.26
C VAL A 211 12.23 18.72 15.41
N ALA A 212 11.23 19.41 14.89
CA ALA A 212 11.11 20.86 15.02
C ALA A 212 10.50 21.27 16.38
N GLU A 213 10.68 22.51 16.76
CA GLU A 213 10.10 23.08 17.98
C GLU A 213 8.56 23.07 17.93
N ASN A 214 7.95 22.94 19.09
CA ASN A 214 6.49 22.98 19.20
C ASN A 214 5.93 24.30 18.67
N GLY A 215 4.90 24.22 17.81
CA GLY A 215 4.29 25.37 17.14
C GLY A 215 5.01 25.83 15.87
N ALA A 216 6.19 25.28 15.55
CA ALA A 216 6.90 25.63 14.33
C ALA A 216 6.18 25.17 13.07
N THR A 217 6.36 25.92 11.98
CA THR A 217 6.00 25.51 10.61
C THR A 217 7.29 25.33 9.82
N VAL A 218 7.47 24.14 9.26
CA VAL A 218 8.68 23.70 8.56
C VAL A 218 8.35 23.41 7.11
N ASN A 219 9.11 23.96 6.17
CA ASN A 219 8.95 23.68 4.76
C ASN A 219 10.00 22.66 4.30
N VAL A 220 9.56 21.58 3.74
CA VAL A 220 10.39 20.46 3.30
C VAL A 220 10.26 20.29 1.79
N GLU A 221 11.40 20.28 1.11
CA GLU A 221 11.45 19.92 -0.31
C GLU A 221 12.27 18.66 -0.48
N VAL A 222 11.70 17.69 -1.20
CA VAL A 222 12.31 16.39 -1.51
C VAL A 222 12.38 16.24 -3.02
N VAL A 223 13.54 15.87 -3.55
CA VAL A 223 13.70 15.53 -4.97
C VAL A 223 13.96 14.03 -5.07
N MET A 224 13.11 13.34 -5.80
CA MET A 224 13.25 11.92 -6.12
C MET A 224 14.23 11.69 -7.28
N GLY A 225 14.85 10.46 -7.28
CA GLY A 225 15.71 10.02 -8.36
C GLY A 225 16.74 8.98 -7.94
#